data_ff80bee8013be5e43f88a00f654c28fe
#
_entry.id   ff80bee8013be5e43f88a00f654c28fe
#
_cell.length_a   1.000
_cell.length_b   1.000
_cell.length_c   1.000
_cell.angle_alpha   90.00
_cell.angle_beta   90.00
_cell.angle_gamma   90.00
#
_symmetry.space_group_name_H-M   'P 1'
#
loop_
_entity.id
_entity.type
_entity.pdbx_description
1 polymer ?
#
loop_
_entity_poly.entity_id
_entity_poly.type
_entity_poly.pdbx_seq_one_letter_code
_entity_poly.pdbx_strand_id
1 'polypeptide(L)'
;MSGDSLDKLMYSFVMEDVLKGFFIYVPPGYVACVYDLGRGVLKKVLTPGLHLKIPFWQKAKLFNTQTLEYSINRQFNAELEKAMGDIPIAAVTQDGKRVAVEGTVLLRLDVHQIPSIWQTIGEDFVAKIVRPTIRSRIRMVFSHFDYQDIVSTKRDAVEMELKNELERIFYARGIYVENILLSEISQINQ
;
A
#
# COMPACT_ATOMS: atom_id res chain seq x y z
N MET A 1 -52.80 -13.00 13.59
CA MET A 1 -51.67 -13.96 13.60
C MET A 1 -50.51 -13.49 12.67
N SER A 2 -50.10 -12.22 12.73
CA SER A 2 -48.96 -11.76 11.86
C SER A 2 -47.86 -10.98 12.60
N GLY A 3 -48.04 -10.74 13.91
CA GLY A 3 -46.99 -10.03 14.71
C GLY A 3 -45.80 -10.91 15.06
N ASP A 4 -46.01 -12.15 15.38
CA ASP A 4 -44.96 -13.07 15.89
C ASP A 4 -43.87 -13.43 14.84
N SER A 5 -44.23 -13.41 13.54
CA SER A 5 -43.29 -13.68 12.46
C SER A 5 -42.39 -12.47 12.13
N LEU A 6 -42.95 -11.27 12.22
CA LEU A 6 -42.20 -10.01 12.03
C LEU A 6 -41.23 -9.76 13.20
N ASP A 7 -41.69 -10.04 14.42
CA ASP A 7 -40.84 -9.92 15.60
C ASP A 7 -39.68 -10.92 15.56
N LYS A 8 -39.90 -12.16 15.13
CA LYS A 8 -38.83 -13.17 14.95
C LYS A 8 -37.85 -12.79 13.85
N LEU A 9 -38.32 -12.21 12.74
CA LEU A 9 -37.44 -11.70 11.67
C LEU A 9 -36.64 -10.49 12.13
N MET A 10 -37.26 -9.56 12.85
CA MET A 10 -36.53 -8.41 13.43
C MET A 10 -35.52 -8.86 14.49
N TYR A 11 -35.87 -9.79 15.37
CA TYR A 11 -34.94 -10.37 16.33
C TYR A 11 -33.77 -11.08 15.66
N SER A 12 -34.01 -11.87 14.61
CA SER A 12 -32.91 -12.54 13.88
C SER A 12 -32.00 -11.53 13.19
N PHE A 13 -32.55 -10.49 12.59
CA PHE A 13 -31.79 -9.45 11.89
C PHE A 13 -30.94 -8.61 12.86
N VAL A 14 -31.55 -8.18 14.00
CA VAL A 14 -30.85 -7.44 15.05
C VAL A 14 -29.79 -8.31 15.72
N MET A 15 -30.07 -9.57 16.00
CA MET A 15 -29.12 -10.51 16.59
C MET A 15 -27.96 -10.81 15.66
N GLU A 16 -28.16 -10.96 14.35
CA GLU A 16 -27.08 -11.15 13.39
C GLU A 16 -26.16 -9.93 13.32
N ASP A 17 -26.70 -8.72 13.27
CA ASP A 17 -25.89 -7.49 13.23
C ASP A 17 -25.17 -7.24 14.56
N VAL A 18 -25.79 -7.54 15.69
CA VAL A 18 -25.15 -7.47 17.00
C VAL A 18 -24.03 -8.51 17.10
N LEU A 19 -24.28 -9.77 16.70
CA LEU A 19 -23.25 -10.82 16.70
C LEU A 19 -22.08 -10.48 15.77
N LYS A 20 -22.33 -9.96 14.57
CA LYS A 20 -21.29 -9.45 13.67
C LYS A 20 -20.48 -8.31 14.30
N GLY A 21 -21.10 -7.53 15.18
CA GLY A 21 -20.43 -6.48 15.96
C GLY A 21 -19.36 -6.98 16.92
N PHE A 22 -19.51 -8.20 17.48
CA PHE A 22 -18.60 -8.81 18.47
C PHE A 22 -17.41 -9.55 17.84
N PHE A 23 -17.52 -9.94 16.59
CA PHE A 23 -16.49 -10.73 15.92
C PHE A 23 -15.85 -9.98 14.76
N ILE A 24 -14.56 -10.25 14.55
CA ILE A 24 -13.85 -9.88 13.34
C ILE A 24 -13.14 -11.12 12.80
N TYR A 25 -13.38 -11.41 11.52
CA TYR A 25 -12.63 -12.42 10.79
C TYR A 25 -11.48 -11.75 10.05
N VAL A 26 -10.26 -12.22 10.30
CA VAL A 26 -9.04 -11.78 9.62
C VAL A 26 -8.64 -12.86 8.62
N PRO A 27 -8.72 -12.61 7.32
CA PRO A 27 -8.35 -13.59 6.31
C PRO A 27 -6.84 -13.82 6.25
N PRO A 28 -6.37 -14.96 5.67
CA PRO A 28 -4.96 -15.19 5.39
C PRO A 28 -4.34 -14.05 4.56
N GLY A 29 -3.11 -13.66 4.87
CA GLY A 29 -2.42 -12.55 4.21
C GLY A 29 -2.80 -11.16 4.71
N TYR A 30 -3.67 -11.08 5.72
CA TYR A 30 -4.07 -9.83 6.37
C TYR A 30 -3.80 -9.87 7.86
N VAL A 31 -3.72 -8.69 8.45
CA VAL A 31 -3.81 -8.49 9.89
C VAL A 31 -4.83 -7.41 10.19
N ALA A 32 -5.46 -7.45 11.36
CA ALA A 32 -6.34 -6.37 11.79
C ALA A 32 -5.65 -5.55 12.87
N CYS A 33 -5.61 -4.24 12.66
CA CYS A 33 -5.23 -3.28 13.68
C CYS A 33 -6.51 -2.77 14.38
N VAL A 34 -6.49 -2.65 15.70
CA VAL A 34 -7.65 -2.28 16.51
C VAL A 34 -7.44 -0.89 17.09
N TYR A 35 -8.42 -0.01 16.87
CA TYR A 35 -8.57 1.24 17.59
C TYR A 35 -9.57 1.06 18.73
N ASP A 36 -9.15 1.35 19.93
CA ASP A 36 -9.94 1.29 21.16
C ASP A 36 -10.22 2.72 21.66
N LEU A 37 -11.47 3.05 21.91
CA LEU A 37 -11.86 4.41 22.30
C LEU A 37 -11.18 4.91 23.59
N GLY A 38 -10.81 4.01 24.50
CA GLY A 38 -10.15 4.38 25.74
C GLY A 38 -8.62 4.35 25.68
N ARG A 39 -8.04 3.56 24.77
CA ARG A 39 -6.58 3.30 24.72
C ARG A 39 -5.92 3.74 23.40
N GLY A 40 -6.71 4.18 22.42
CA GLY A 40 -6.22 4.53 21.10
C GLY A 40 -5.90 3.31 20.22
N VAL A 41 -4.97 3.46 19.29
CA VAL A 41 -4.53 2.35 18.42
C VAL A 41 -3.72 1.35 19.24
N LEU A 42 -4.20 0.11 19.29
CA LEU A 42 -3.51 -0.96 20.01
C LEU A 42 -2.25 -1.39 19.29
N LYS A 43 -1.15 -1.56 20.03
CA LYS A 43 0.13 -2.00 19.47
C LYS A 43 0.10 -3.43 18.94
N LYS A 44 -0.73 -4.30 19.52
CA LYS A 44 -0.88 -5.69 19.11
C LYS A 44 -1.89 -5.77 17.96
N VAL A 45 -1.48 -6.32 16.84
CA VAL A 45 -2.35 -6.65 15.71
C VAL A 45 -3.00 -8.03 15.91
N LEU A 46 -4.17 -8.22 15.32
CA LEU A 46 -4.85 -9.51 15.27
C LEU A 46 -4.38 -10.26 14.03
N THR A 47 -3.86 -11.47 14.22
CA THR A 47 -3.41 -12.38 13.18
C THR A 47 -4.59 -13.05 12.44
N PRO A 48 -4.37 -13.76 11.33
CA PRO A 48 -5.44 -14.50 10.66
C PRO A 48 -6.24 -15.40 11.60
N GLY A 49 -7.56 -15.37 11.48
CA GLY A 49 -8.47 -16.12 12.32
C GLY A 49 -9.70 -15.31 12.78
N LEU A 50 -10.48 -15.90 13.65
CA LEU A 50 -11.65 -15.26 14.26
C LEU A 50 -11.28 -14.66 15.63
N HIS A 51 -11.58 -13.38 15.80
CA HIS A 51 -11.29 -12.66 17.04
C HIS A 51 -12.53 -11.97 17.59
N LEU A 52 -12.55 -11.80 18.92
CA LEU A 52 -13.55 -11.00 19.60
C LEU A 52 -13.13 -9.55 19.67
N LYS A 53 -14.06 -8.64 19.47
CA LYS A 53 -13.91 -7.19 19.69
C LYS A 53 -15.09 -6.66 20.50
N ILE A 54 -14.92 -5.56 21.19
CA ILE A 54 -15.99 -4.89 21.91
C ILE A 54 -16.74 -3.99 20.92
N PRO A 55 -18.03 -4.30 20.59
CA PRO A 55 -18.79 -3.46 19.67
C PRO A 55 -18.97 -2.06 20.25
N PHE A 56 -19.11 -1.07 19.39
CA PHE A 56 -19.20 0.37 19.68
C PHE A 56 -17.93 0.97 20.32
N TRP A 57 -17.11 0.18 21.03
CA TRP A 57 -15.89 0.62 21.71
C TRP A 57 -14.63 0.40 20.89
N GLN A 58 -14.61 -0.65 20.07
CA GLN A 58 -13.46 -1.00 19.25
C GLN A 58 -13.79 -0.99 17.77
N LYS A 59 -12.94 -0.32 16.99
CA LYS A 59 -12.94 -0.37 15.53
C LYS A 59 -11.72 -1.14 15.05
N ALA A 60 -11.90 -2.05 14.10
CA ALA A 60 -10.81 -2.81 13.54
C ALA A 60 -10.67 -2.52 12.04
N LYS A 61 -9.43 -2.40 11.57
CA LYS A 61 -9.09 -2.19 10.17
C LYS A 61 -8.16 -3.29 9.68
N LEU A 62 -8.48 -3.88 8.54
CA LEU A 62 -7.64 -4.89 7.88
C LEU A 62 -6.55 -4.21 7.06
N PHE A 63 -5.33 -4.74 7.19
CA PHE A 63 -4.18 -4.37 6.38
C PHE A 63 -3.64 -5.60 5.65
N ASN A 64 -3.41 -5.46 4.36
CA ASN A 64 -2.75 -6.49 3.56
C ASN A 64 -1.26 -6.54 3.93
N THR A 65 -0.77 -7.73 4.26
CA THR A 65 0.63 -7.99 4.63
C THR A 65 1.38 -8.81 3.58
N GLN A 66 0.71 -9.13 2.48
CA GLN A 66 1.31 -9.77 1.31
C GLN A 66 2.10 -8.74 0.50
N THR A 67 2.80 -9.20 -0.52
CA THR A 67 3.45 -8.33 -1.49
C THR A 67 2.42 -7.46 -2.19
N LEU A 68 2.62 -6.17 -2.14
CA LEU A 68 1.82 -5.15 -2.79
C LEU A 68 2.54 -4.70 -4.05
N GLU A 69 1.85 -4.72 -5.16
CA GLU A 69 2.38 -4.27 -6.44
C GLU A 69 2.01 -2.79 -6.68
N TYR A 70 3.03 -1.94 -6.82
CA TYR A 70 2.87 -0.56 -7.26
C TYR A 70 3.29 -0.44 -8.73
N SER A 71 2.32 -0.47 -9.62
CA SER A 71 2.54 -0.45 -11.07
C SER A 71 2.59 0.96 -11.64
N ILE A 72 3.63 1.24 -12.43
CA ILE A 72 3.83 2.50 -13.17
C ILE A 72 3.68 2.18 -14.65
N ASN A 73 2.55 2.50 -15.25
CA ASN A 73 2.29 2.20 -16.66
C ASN A 73 1.27 3.17 -17.28
N ARG A 74 1.20 3.18 -18.62
CA ARG A 74 0.29 4.05 -19.39
C ARG A 74 -1.20 3.70 -19.21
N GLN A 75 -1.51 2.49 -18.80
CA GLN A 75 -2.89 2.02 -18.65
C GLN A 75 -3.41 2.27 -17.22
N PHE A 76 -2.58 2.88 -16.36
CA PHE A 76 -2.98 3.16 -15.00
C PHE A 76 -4.16 4.12 -14.95
N ASN A 77 -5.28 3.66 -14.39
CA ASN A 77 -6.47 4.48 -14.16
C ASN A 77 -6.55 4.87 -12.67
N ALA A 78 -6.31 6.15 -12.41
CA ALA A 78 -6.35 6.72 -11.06
C ALA A 78 -7.76 6.75 -10.44
N GLU A 79 -8.82 6.58 -11.25
CA GLU A 79 -10.21 6.57 -10.78
C GLU A 79 -10.61 5.26 -10.09
N LEU A 80 -9.84 4.20 -10.25
CA LEU A 80 -10.02 2.98 -9.48
C LEU A 80 -9.57 3.23 -8.04
N GLU A 81 -10.51 3.34 -7.12
CA GLU A 81 -10.31 3.69 -5.69
C GLU A 81 -9.21 2.89 -4.96
N LYS A 82 -8.83 1.73 -5.49
CA LYS A 82 -7.80 0.85 -4.91
C LYS A 82 -6.57 0.68 -5.80
N ALA A 83 -6.45 1.44 -6.86
CA ALA A 83 -5.33 1.29 -7.78
C ALA A 83 -4.01 1.74 -7.12
N MET A 84 -3.15 0.77 -6.84
CA MET A 84 -1.78 1.01 -6.36
C MET A 84 -0.89 1.20 -7.58
N GLY A 85 -0.63 2.46 -7.96
CA GLY A 85 0.21 2.73 -9.10
C GLY A 85 0.26 4.19 -9.52
N ASP A 86 0.78 4.40 -10.72
CA ASP A 86 0.97 5.71 -11.32
C ASP A 86 1.02 5.64 -12.85
N ILE A 87 0.84 6.78 -13.49
CA ILE A 87 1.18 6.99 -14.89
C ILE A 87 2.71 6.99 -15.05
N PRO A 88 3.26 6.80 -16.28
CA PRO A 88 4.69 6.84 -16.53
C PRO A 88 5.34 8.10 -15.95
N ILE A 89 6.43 7.91 -15.22
CA ILE A 89 7.10 9.00 -14.50
C ILE A 89 8.12 9.66 -15.44
N ALA A 90 7.90 10.95 -15.71
CA ALA A 90 8.86 11.73 -16.47
C ALA A 90 10.12 12.02 -15.61
N ALA A 91 11.29 11.66 -16.14
CA ALA A 91 12.60 11.92 -15.56
C ALA A 91 13.54 12.55 -16.60
N VAL A 92 14.65 13.10 -16.13
CA VAL A 92 15.73 13.65 -16.98
C VAL A 92 17.00 12.89 -16.64
N THR A 93 17.66 12.37 -17.66
CA THR A 93 18.93 11.65 -17.51
C THR A 93 20.11 12.61 -17.37
N GLN A 94 21.30 12.11 -17.02
CA GLN A 94 22.50 12.90 -16.84
C GLN A 94 22.89 13.65 -18.13
N ASP A 95 22.70 13.02 -19.30
CA ASP A 95 22.91 13.62 -20.63
C ASP A 95 21.75 14.53 -21.10
N GLY A 96 20.83 14.88 -20.20
CA GLY A 96 19.76 15.86 -20.44
C GLY A 96 18.56 15.35 -21.25
N LYS A 97 18.47 14.05 -21.54
CA LYS A 97 17.32 13.48 -22.27
C LYS A 97 16.12 13.32 -21.35
N ARG A 98 14.94 13.65 -21.87
CA ARG A 98 13.67 13.41 -21.16
C ARG A 98 13.19 11.99 -21.44
N VAL A 99 12.87 11.25 -20.40
CA VAL A 99 12.40 9.88 -20.50
C VAL A 99 11.11 9.67 -19.69
N ALA A 100 10.24 8.80 -20.20
CA ALA A 100 9.12 8.24 -19.46
C ALA A 100 9.53 6.88 -18.93
N VAL A 101 9.39 6.70 -17.63
CA VAL A 101 9.80 5.49 -16.91
C VAL A 101 8.56 4.69 -16.53
N GLU A 102 8.51 3.45 -16.96
CA GLU A 102 7.51 2.45 -16.59
C GLU A 102 8.16 1.31 -15.82
N GLY A 103 7.43 0.71 -14.91
CA GLY A 103 7.95 -0.37 -14.09
C GLY A 103 7.04 -0.73 -12.94
N THR A 104 7.53 -1.61 -12.09
CA THR A 104 6.79 -2.10 -10.91
C THR A 104 7.69 -2.06 -9.70
N VAL A 105 7.15 -1.56 -8.59
CA VAL A 105 7.80 -1.62 -7.27
C VAL A 105 7.01 -2.58 -6.39
N LEU A 106 7.68 -3.62 -5.93
CA LEU A 106 7.12 -4.61 -5.01
C LEU A 106 7.40 -4.17 -3.58
N LEU A 107 6.32 -4.03 -2.81
CA LEU A 107 6.34 -3.51 -1.44
C LEU A 107 5.68 -4.49 -0.49
N ARG A 108 6.06 -4.46 0.78
CA ARG A 108 5.39 -5.20 1.85
C ARG A 108 5.36 -4.39 3.14
N LEU A 109 4.25 -4.46 3.88
CA LEU A 109 4.14 -3.81 5.17
C LEU A 109 4.77 -4.66 6.28
N ASP A 110 5.50 -4.02 7.18
CA ASP A 110 5.92 -4.65 8.43
C ASP A 110 4.72 -4.78 9.38
N VAL A 111 4.36 -6.02 9.69
CA VAL A 111 3.24 -6.33 10.59
C VAL A 111 3.34 -5.61 11.92
N HIS A 112 4.56 -5.47 12.48
CA HIS A 112 4.78 -4.83 13.76
C HIS A 112 4.65 -3.30 13.71
N GLN A 113 4.84 -2.70 12.52
CA GLN A 113 4.75 -1.26 12.30
C GLN A 113 3.35 -0.81 11.84
N ILE A 114 2.44 -1.71 11.48
CA ILE A 114 1.08 -1.37 11.02
C ILE A 114 0.34 -0.44 11.99
N PRO A 115 0.36 -0.65 13.33
CA PRO A 115 -0.27 0.29 14.25
C PRO A 115 0.30 1.71 14.15
N SER A 116 1.61 1.83 13.97
CA SER A 116 2.28 3.12 13.77
C SER A 116 1.91 3.76 12.43
N ILE A 117 1.89 2.97 11.35
CA ILE A 117 1.47 3.43 10.01
C ILE A 117 0.05 3.98 10.08
N TRP A 118 -0.88 3.24 10.68
CA TRP A 118 -2.26 3.67 10.81
C TRP A 118 -2.40 4.95 11.62
N GLN A 119 -1.67 5.06 12.72
CA GLN A 119 -1.72 6.22 13.61
C GLN A 119 -1.09 7.48 13.01
N THR A 120 0.04 7.34 12.28
CA THR A 120 0.84 8.49 11.83
C THR A 120 0.56 8.89 10.38
N ILE A 121 0.24 7.94 9.51
CA ILE A 121 0.04 8.16 8.08
C ILE A 121 -1.43 7.99 7.70
N GLY A 122 -2.07 6.96 8.27
CA GLY A 122 -3.44 6.56 7.96
C GLY A 122 -3.51 5.45 6.91
N GLU A 123 -4.72 5.23 6.39
CA GLU A 123 -5.00 4.16 5.42
C GLU A 123 -4.42 4.46 4.03
N ASP A 124 -4.35 5.75 3.68
CA ASP A 124 -3.90 6.22 2.36
C ASP A 124 -2.38 6.35 2.26
N PHE A 125 -1.62 5.46 2.92
CA PHE A 125 -0.15 5.52 2.94
C PHE A 125 0.45 5.49 1.53
N VAL A 126 -0.22 4.82 0.57
CA VAL A 126 0.22 4.77 -0.82
C VAL A 126 0.20 6.17 -1.44
N ALA A 127 -0.92 6.88 -1.34
CA ALA A 127 -1.07 8.20 -1.92
C ALA A 127 -0.21 9.26 -1.20
N LYS A 128 -0.08 9.14 0.14
CA LYS A 128 0.62 10.13 0.97
C LYS A 128 2.14 9.95 0.99
N ILE A 129 2.62 8.72 0.94
CA ILE A 129 4.04 8.41 1.14
C ILE A 129 4.65 7.67 -0.05
N VAL A 130 4.03 6.56 -0.50
CA VAL A 130 4.64 5.69 -1.50
C VAL A 130 4.78 6.41 -2.83
N ARG A 131 3.68 6.92 -3.37
CA ARG A 131 3.65 7.60 -4.67
C ARG A 131 4.61 8.80 -4.78
N PRO A 132 4.57 9.79 -3.88
CA PRO A 132 5.47 10.95 -3.97
C PRO A 132 6.94 10.57 -3.78
N THR A 133 7.23 9.59 -2.94
CA THR A 133 8.60 9.11 -2.72
C THR A 133 9.14 8.41 -3.95
N ILE A 134 8.40 7.48 -4.55
CA ILE A 134 8.80 6.78 -5.77
C ILE A 134 9.07 7.78 -6.91
N ARG A 135 8.13 8.71 -7.14
CA ARG A 135 8.30 9.76 -8.16
C ARG A 135 9.58 10.58 -7.95
N SER A 136 9.86 10.95 -6.70
CA SER A 136 11.05 11.73 -6.36
C SER A 136 12.33 10.93 -6.57
N ARG A 137 12.37 9.67 -6.11
CA ARG A 137 13.59 8.84 -6.20
C ARG A 137 13.89 8.41 -7.63
N ILE A 138 12.89 8.07 -8.43
CA ILE A 138 13.09 7.79 -9.86
C ILE A 138 13.76 8.99 -10.56
N ARG A 139 13.24 10.20 -10.37
CA ARG A 139 13.84 11.40 -10.99
C ARG A 139 15.28 11.64 -10.54
N MET A 140 15.55 11.41 -9.26
CA MET A 140 16.90 11.59 -8.70
C MET A 140 17.88 10.56 -9.26
N VAL A 141 17.55 9.27 -9.19
CA VAL A 141 18.44 8.20 -9.65
C VAL A 141 18.71 8.30 -11.14
N PHE A 142 17.67 8.56 -11.95
CA PHE A 142 17.83 8.71 -13.38
C PHE A 142 18.73 9.88 -13.80
N SER A 143 18.83 10.93 -12.97
CA SER A 143 19.76 12.05 -13.22
C SER A 143 21.24 11.68 -12.99
N HIS A 144 21.55 10.52 -12.44
CA HIS A 144 22.93 10.04 -12.23
C HIS A 144 23.45 9.20 -13.39
N PHE A 145 22.60 8.83 -14.36
CA PHE A 145 22.97 7.93 -15.45
C PHE A 145 22.63 8.54 -16.82
N ASP A 146 23.44 8.23 -17.82
CA ASP A 146 23.15 8.58 -19.23
C ASP A 146 22.06 7.65 -19.78
N TYR A 147 21.27 8.17 -20.73
CA TYR A 147 20.18 7.40 -21.33
C TYR A 147 20.64 6.06 -21.90
N GLN A 148 21.79 6.04 -22.62
CA GLN A 148 22.32 4.82 -23.22
C GLN A 148 22.68 3.77 -22.16
N ASP A 149 23.23 4.19 -21.03
CA ASP A 149 23.57 3.30 -19.91
C ASP A 149 22.30 2.67 -19.29
N ILE A 150 21.25 3.46 -19.13
CA ILE A 150 19.99 3.02 -18.54
C ILE A 150 19.30 1.96 -19.41
N VAL A 151 19.28 2.15 -20.72
CA VAL A 151 18.57 1.24 -21.64
C VAL A 151 19.35 0.00 -22.02
N SER A 152 20.68 -0.04 -21.81
CA SER A 152 21.51 -1.15 -22.29
C SER A 152 22.39 -1.78 -21.23
N THR A 153 23.31 -1.03 -20.61
CA THR A 153 24.46 -1.62 -19.89
C THR A 153 24.36 -1.57 -18.37
N LYS A 154 23.64 -0.58 -17.82
CA LYS A 154 23.59 -0.31 -16.38
C LYS A 154 22.20 -0.39 -15.78
N ARG A 155 21.26 -1.04 -16.44
CA ARG A 155 19.89 -1.16 -15.99
C ARG A 155 19.81 -1.77 -14.58
N ASP A 156 20.53 -2.86 -14.34
CA ASP A 156 20.59 -3.51 -13.03
C ASP A 156 21.16 -2.56 -11.96
N ALA A 157 22.13 -1.73 -12.32
CA ALA A 157 22.71 -0.74 -11.41
C ALA A 157 21.70 0.35 -11.04
N VAL A 158 20.89 0.80 -12.01
CA VAL A 158 19.81 1.77 -11.79
C VAL A 158 18.74 1.19 -10.87
N GLU A 159 18.30 -0.05 -11.11
CA GLU A 159 17.33 -0.75 -10.26
C GLU A 159 17.85 -0.92 -8.84
N MET A 160 19.13 -1.30 -8.69
CA MET A 160 19.76 -1.47 -7.38
C MET A 160 19.89 -0.14 -6.62
N GLU A 161 20.34 0.93 -7.27
CA GLU A 161 20.43 2.25 -6.66
C GLU A 161 19.06 2.77 -6.24
N LEU A 162 18.06 2.62 -7.11
CA LEU A 162 16.69 3.00 -6.82
C LEU A 162 16.11 2.21 -5.64
N LYS A 163 16.39 0.89 -5.58
CA LYS A 163 16.00 0.04 -4.46
C LYS A 163 16.63 0.52 -3.15
N ASN A 164 17.92 0.76 -3.12
CA ASN A 164 18.63 1.24 -1.94
C ASN A 164 18.08 2.59 -1.44
N GLU A 165 17.79 3.52 -2.36
CA GLU A 165 17.22 4.81 -2.00
C GLU A 165 15.80 4.70 -1.46
N LEU A 166 14.96 3.85 -2.03
CA LEU A 166 13.61 3.61 -1.55
C LEU A 166 13.61 2.86 -0.22
N GLU A 167 14.44 1.82 -0.06
CA GLU A 167 14.57 1.08 1.19
C GLU A 167 14.96 2.00 2.35
N ARG A 168 15.93 2.88 2.15
CA ARG A 168 16.37 3.83 3.18
C ARG A 168 15.24 4.71 3.71
N ILE A 169 14.30 5.11 2.83
CA ILE A 169 13.17 6.00 3.21
C ILE A 169 12.00 5.19 3.79
N PHE A 170 11.70 4.05 3.20
CA PHE A 170 10.50 3.27 3.54
C PHE A 170 10.70 2.41 4.78
N TYR A 171 11.90 1.90 5.01
CA TYR A 171 12.22 1.07 6.18
C TYR A 171 11.88 1.78 7.50
N ALA A 172 12.24 3.05 7.62
CA ALA A 172 11.93 3.86 8.81
C ALA A 172 10.42 4.03 9.06
N ARG A 173 9.58 3.67 8.08
CA ARG A 173 8.11 3.78 8.12
C ARG A 173 7.40 2.44 8.10
N GLY A 174 8.14 1.34 8.26
CA GLY A 174 7.59 -0.01 8.28
C GLY A 174 7.11 -0.49 6.90
N ILE A 175 7.71 -0.01 5.82
CA ILE A 175 7.46 -0.46 4.46
C ILE A 175 8.75 -1.06 3.91
N TYR A 176 8.71 -2.32 3.53
CA TYR A 176 9.83 -3.01 2.88
C TYR A 176 9.72 -2.90 1.36
N VAL A 177 10.82 -2.64 0.68
CA VAL A 177 10.94 -2.75 -0.77
C VAL A 177 11.48 -4.13 -1.09
N GLU A 178 10.66 -5.01 -1.63
CA GLU A 178 11.09 -6.37 -1.97
C GLU A 178 11.89 -6.36 -3.26
N ASN A 179 11.36 -5.71 -4.31
CA ASN A 179 12.06 -5.59 -5.59
C ASN A 179 11.57 -4.38 -6.38
N ILE A 180 12.39 -3.99 -7.38
CA ILE A 180 12.06 -2.98 -8.39
C ILE A 180 12.34 -3.59 -9.75
N LEU A 181 11.37 -3.48 -10.63
CA LEU A 181 11.40 -4.02 -11.98
C LEU A 181 11.10 -2.88 -12.95
N LEU A 182 12.11 -2.35 -13.60
CA LEU A 182 11.89 -1.38 -14.68
C LEU A 182 11.38 -2.15 -15.91
N SER A 183 10.33 -1.71 -16.57
CA SER A 183 9.76 -2.37 -17.75
C SER A 183 10.14 -1.62 -19.04
N GLU A 184 9.65 -0.44 -19.23
CA GLU A 184 9.91 0.37 -20.42
C GLU A 184 10.49 1.72 -20.04
N ILE A 185 11.50 2.16 -20.79
CA ILE A 185 12.09 3.49 -20.68
C ILE A 185 12.10 4.10 -22.07
N SER A 186 11.14 4.94 -22.32
CA SER A 186 10.96 5.57 -23.63
C SER A 186 11.38 7.04 -23.60
N GLN A 187 12.09 7.49 -24.64
CA GLN A 187 12.45 8.90 -24.78
C GLN A 187 11.21 9.72 -25.15
N ILE A 188 10.98 10.81 -24.44
CA ILE A 188 9.91 11.78 -24.74
C ILE A 188 10.49 12.79 -25.73
N ASN A 189 10.08 12.69 -26.99
CA ASN A 189 10.40 13.73 -28.00
C ASN A 189 9.58 14.98 -27.65
N GLN A 190 10.23 16.14 -27.77
CA GLN A 190 9.57 17.44 -27.66
C GLN A 190 8.62 17.68 -28.81
#